data_671cb7c5fbd83a96e25affc21cf77d43
#
_entry.id   671cb7c5fbd83a96e25affc21cf77d43
#
_cell.length_a   1.000
_cell.length_b   1.000
_cell.length_c   1.000
_cell.angle_alpha   90.00
_cell.angle_beta   90.00
_cell.angle_gamma   90.00
#
_symmetry.space_group_name_H-M   'P 1'
#
loop_
_entity.id
_entity.type
_entity.pdbx_description
1 polymer ?
#
loop_
_entity_poly.entity_id
_entity_poly.type
_entity_poly.pdbx_seq_one_letter_code
_entity_poly.pdbx_strand_id
1 'polypeptide(L)'
;MIFLGAPNNTVRFPIKNMKFDEGKELWRRNGLDIKNVAVHFPYIINPASPDEEKAQFSLNFIEDELDRMEEAGLTLMCLHPGSSKDKDRMEYTKVLADRLKPIFAKHPKIKCSLENMAGGGGQLNVGLNEAKMFVDYIGLDNFGITIDSCHLWDSGEDFTDTQGLLYRIEKTIGFNKVFLIH
;
A
#
# COMPACT_ATOMS: atom_id res chain seq x y z
N MET A 1 -8.74 -7.71 -5.93
CA MET A 1 -8.42 -7.07 -4.65
C MET A 1 -9.59 -7.19 -3.69
N ILE A 2 -9.36 -7.30 -2.38
CA ILE A 2 -10.39 -7.42 -1.34
C ILE A 2 -10.08 -6.47 -0.18
N PHE A 3 -11.10 -6.19 0.65
CA PHE A 3 -10.94 -5.55 1.96
C PHE A 3 -11.22 -6.58 3.07
N LEU A 4 -10.50 -6.51 4.20
CA LEU A 4 -10.78 -7.35 5.37
C LEU A 4 -11.88 -6.78 6.29
N GLY A 5 -12.61 -5.80 5.80
CA GLY A 5 -13.74 -5.13 6.44
C GLY A 5 -14.26 -4.04 5.53
N ALA A 6 -15.15 -3.19 6.02
CA ALA A 6 -15.65 -2.08 5.22
C ALA A 6 -14.54 -1.03 4.99
N PRO A 7 -14.37 -0.51 3.75
CA PRO A 7 -13.28 0.42 3.43
C PRO A 7 -13.45 1.81 4.07
N ASN A 8 -14.64 2.13 4.55
CA ASN A 8 -15.00 3.43 5.13
C ASN A 8 -15.06 3.44 6.67
N ASN A 9 -14.61 2.38 7.32
CA ASN A 9 -14.50 2.32 8.77
C ASN A 9 -13.37 1.37 9.22
N THR A 10 -13.09 1.37 10.52
CA THR A 10 -12.06 0.51 11.14
C THR A 10 -12.63 -0.65 11.95
N VAL A 11 -13.94 -0.91 11.85
CA VAL A 11 -14.57 -2.05 12.52
C VAL A 11 -14.17 -3.35 11.81
N ARG A 12 -13.70 -4.32 12.59
CA ARG A 12 -13.21 -5.61 12.06
C ARG A 12 -13.88 -6.77 12.78
N PHE A 13 -14.30 -7.76 12.00
CA PHE A 13 -14.74 -9.05 12.52
C PHE A 13 -13.54 -9.99 12.67
N PRO A 14 -13.53 -10.92 13.65
CA PRO A 14 -12.50 -11.94 13.74
C PRO A 14 -12.35 -12.73 12.44
N ILE A 15 -11.14 -13.03 12.00
CA ILE A 15 -10.84 -13.74 10.75
C ILE A 15 -11.56 -15.09 10.69
N LYS A 16 -11.62 -15.82 11.82
CA LYS A 16 -12.35 -17.10 11.92
C LYS A 16 -13.82 -17.04 11.51
N ASN A 17 -14.44 -15.84 11.56
CA ASN A 17 -15.83 -15.62 11.19
C ASN A 17 -15.99 -15.24 9.70
N MET A 18 -14.90 -15.02 8.97
CA MET A 18 -14.90 -14.52 7.58
C MET A 18 -14.87 -15.63 6.54
N LYS A 19 -14.94 -16.91 6.95
CA LYS A 19 -15.00 -18.08 6.07
C LYS A 19 -13.85 -18.13 5.03
N PHE A 20 -12.65 -17.71 5.41
CA PHE A 20 -11.49 -17.70 4.51
C PHE A 20 -11.14 -19.07 3.95
N ASP A 21 -11.31 -20.15 4.72
CA ASP A 21 -11.00 -21.50 4.24
C ASP A 21 -11.95 -21.96 3.12
N GLU A 22 -13.24 -21.61 3.23
CA GLU A 22 -14.21 -21.85 2.16
C GLU A 22 -13.85 -21.01 0.91
N GLY A 23 -13.46 -19.74 1.10
CA GLY A 23 -13.02 -18.83 0.04
C GLY A 23 -11.75 -19.33 -0.67
N LYS A 24 -10.73 -19.77 0.08
CA LYS A 24 -9.49 -20.33 -0.45
C LYS A 24 -9.76 -21.56 -1.32
N GLU A 25 -10.63 -22.46 -0.85
CA GLU A 25 -11.00 -23.64 -1.62
C GLU A 25 -11.73 -23.28 -2.92
N LEU A 26 -12.64 -22.27 -2.86
CA LEU A 26 -13.32 -21.78 -4.04
C LEU A 26 -12.32 -21.18 -5.06
N TRP A 27 -11.37 -20.37 -4.59
CA TRP A 27 -10.31 -19.82 -5.45
C TRP A 27 -9.48 -20.93 -6.10
N ARG A 28 -9.00 -21.89 -5.30
CA ARG A 28 -8.22 -23.00 -5.80
C ARG A 28 -8.96 -23.81 -6.88
N ARG A 29 -10.26 -24.12 -6.68
CA ARG A 29 -11.10 -24.82 -7.66
C ARG A 29 -11.25 -24.07 -8.98
N ASN A 30 -11.17 -22.73 -8.93
CA ASN A 30 -11.27 -21.88 -10.11
C ASN A 30 -9.88 -21.49 -10.69
N GLY A 31 -8.81 -22.18 -10.28
CA GLY A 31 -7.46 -21.93 -10.78
C GLY A 31 -6.83 -20.62 -10.31
N LEU A 32 -7.35 -19.99 -9.25
CA LEU A 32 -6.82 -18.76 -8.68
C LEU A 32 -5.86 -19.09 -7.52
N ASP A 33 -4.68 -18.45 -7.54
CA ASP A 33 -3.72 -18.57 -6.45
C ASP A 33 -4.00 -17.47 -5.41
N ILE A 34 -4.10 -17.86 -4.14
CA ILE A 34 -4.29 -16.93 -3.02
C ILE A 34 -3.17 -15.88 -2.93
N LYS A 35 -1.97 -16.21 -3.42
CA LYS A 35 -0.84 -15.25 -3.47
C LYS A 35 -1.11 -14.03 -4.34
N ASN A 36 -2.07 -14.15 -5.27
CA ASN A 36 -2.49 -13.07 -6.15
C ASN A 36 -3.68 -12.27 -5.58
N VAL A 37 -4.13 -12.60 -4.38
CA VAL A 37 -5.18 -11.85 -3.70
C VAL A 37 -4.56 -10.70 -2.92
N ALA A 38 -4.74 -9.49 -3.42
CA ALA A 38 -4.29 -8.29 -2.72
C ALA A 38 -5.35 -7.80 -1.74
N VAL A 39 -4.91 -7.41 -0.54
CA VAL A 39 -5.73 -6.73 0.47
C VAL A 39 -5.51 -5.23 0.35
N HIS A 40 -6.57 -4.49 0.07
CA HIS A 40 -6.54 -3.04 0.13
C HIS A 40 -6.91 -2.57 1.54
N PHE A 41 -6.07 -1.72 2.12
CA PHE A 41 -6.34 -1.14 3.43
C PHE A 41 -7.37 0.00 3.31
N PRO A 42 -8.16 0.27 4.35
CA PRO A 42 -9.19 1.30 4.27
C PRO A 42 -8.58 2.69 4.07
N TYR A 43 -9.19 3.47 3.19
CA TYR A 43 -8.72 4.81 2.83
C TYR A 43 -8.97 5.88 3.89
N ILE A 44 -9.71 5.55 4.97
CA ILE A 44 -9.99 6.51 6.05
C ILE A 44 -8.82 6.69 7.04
N ILE A 45 -7.83 5.78 7.03
CA ILE A 45 -6.64 5.92 7.86
C ILE A 45 -5.65 6.90 7.22
N ASN A 46 -4.90 7.62 8.05
CA ASN A 46 -3.87 8.54 7.58
C ASN A 46 -2.58 8.38 8.40
N PRO A 47 -1.71 7.41 8.05
CA PRO A 47 -0.45 7.22 8.76
C PRO A 47 0.55 8.39 8.59
N ALA A 48 0.35 9.23 7.56
CA ALA A 48 1.13 10.45 7.33
C ALA A 48 0.57 11.67 8.06
N SER A 49 -0.44 11.52 8.92
CA SER A 49 -1.05 12.67 9.60
C SER A 49 -0.02 13.47 10.39
N PRO A 50 -0.05 14.83 10.31
CA PRO A 50 0.68 15.71 11.23
C PRO A 50 0.15 15.66 12.68
N ASP A 51 -1.06 15.20 12.87
CA ASP A 51 -1.67 14.92 14.16
C ASP A 51 -1.19 13.54 14.64
N GLU A 52 -0.34 13.53 15.68
CA GLU A 52 0.30 12.31 16.16
C GLU A 52 -0.70 11.25 16.67
N GLU A 53 -1.83 11.66 17.28
CA GLU A 53 -2.85 10.70 17.74
C GLU A 53 -3.48 9.97 16.56
N LYS A 54 -3.80 10.71 15.48
CA LYS A 54 -4.35 10.11 14.24
C LYS A 54 -3.33 9.25 13.51
N ALA A 55 -2.08 9.68 13.49
CA ALA A 55 -1.00 8.90 12.91
C ALA A 55 -0.82 7.58 13.68
N GLN A 56 -0.71 7.66 15.01
CA GLN A 56 -0.53 6.47 15.84
C GLN A 56 -1.72 5.50 15.76
N PHE A 57 -2.94 6.03 15.75
CA PHE A 57 -4.14 5.22 15.51
C PHE A 57 -4.04 4.47 14.18
N SER A 58 -3.63 5.17 13.11
CA SER A 58 -3.48 4.57 11.78
C SER A 58 -2.38 3.52 11.73
N LEU A 59 -1.26 3.75 12.41
CA LEU A 59 -0.14 2.80 12.48
C LEU A 59 -0.52 1.53 13.24
N ASN A 60 -1.20 1.66 14.39
CA ASN A 60 -1.71 0.52 15.14
C ASN A 60 -2.70 -0.28 14.29
N PHE A 61 -3.59 0.41 13.58
CA PHE A 61 -4.54 -0.24 12.69
C PHE A 61 -3.86 -1.00 11.54
N ILE A 62 -2.78 -0.43 10.96
CA ILE A 62 -1.99 -1.09 9.91
C ILE A 62 -1.35 -2.37 10.46
N GLU A 63 -0.76 -2.33 11.65
CA GLU A 63 -0.15 -3.50 12.29
C GLU A 63 -1.20 -4.59 12.55
N ASP A 64 -2.35 -4.23 13.12
CA ASP A 64 -3.47 -5.16 13.35
C ASP A 64 -3.98 -5.81 12.04
N GLU A 65 -4.07 -5.04 10.94
CA GLU A 65 -4.50 -5.59 9.64
C GLU A 65 -3.45 -6.53 9.04
N LEU A 66 -2.16 -6.27 9.24
CA LEU A 66 -1.08 -7.18 8.82
C LEU A 66 -1.13 -8.50 9.60
N ASP A 67 -1.34 -8.46 10.93
CA ASP A 67 -1.56 -9.66 11.75
C ASP A 67 -2.76 -10.48 11.23
N ARG A 68 -3.85 -9.81 10.89
CA ARG A 68 -5.06 -10.42 10.32
C ARG A 68 -4.79 -11.04 8.95
N MET A 69 -3.96 -10.41 8.12
CA MET A 69 -3.54 -10.98 6.84
C MET A 69 -2.74 -12.26 7.04
N GLU A 70 -1.83 -12.29 8.02
CA GLU A 70 -1.06 -13.50 8.37
C GLU A 70 -1.99 -14.62 8.84
N GLU A 71 -2.96 -14.33 9.73
CA GLU A 71 -3.98 -15.29 10.18
C GLU A 71 -4.80 -15.84 9.00
N ALA A 72 -5.16 -14.98 8.04
CA ALA A 72 -5.89 -15.36 6.83
C ALA A 72 -5.01 -16.07 5.78
N GLY A 73 -3.68 -16.03 5.91
CA GLY A 73 -2.73 -16.56 4.94
C GLY A 73 -2.64 -15.73 3.66
N LEU A 74 -2.88 -14.41 3.76
CA LEU A 74 -2.76 -13.43 2.69
C LEU A 74 -1.39 -12.75 2.74
N THR A 75 -0.77 -12.51 1.58
CA THR A 75 0.64 -12.09 1.52
C THR A 75 0.91 -10.87 0.66
N LEU A 76 -0.13 -10.17 0.19
CA LEU A 76 0.01 -9.01 -0.68
C LEU A 76 -0.94 -7.92 -0.22
N MET A 77 -0.42 -6.72 0.11
CA MET A 77 -1.24 -5.60 0.56
C MET A 77 -0.98 -4.33 -0.24
N CYS A 78 -1.99 -3.48 -0.28
CA CYS A 78 -1.95 -2.13 -0.83
C CYS A 78 -2.45 -1.13 0.21
N LEU A 79 -1.71 -0.04 0.40
CA LEU A 79 -2.01 1.01 1.36
C LEU A 79 -1.88 2.38 0.70
N HIS A 80 -2.88 3.25 0.89
CA HIS A 80 -2.71 4.68 0.61
C HIS A 80 -1.74 5.30 1.62
N PRO A 81 -0.78 6.12 1.19
CA PRO A 81 0.21 6.73 2.09
C PRO A 81 -0.41 7.74 3.06
N GLY A 82 -1.60 8.28 2.71
CA GLY A 82 -2.22 9.36 3.45
C GLY A 82 -1.74 10.73 2.99
N SER A 83 -1.94 11.73 3.85
CA SER A 83 -1.71 13.14 3.54
C SER A 83 -0.99 13.84 4.68
N SER A 84 0.03 14.63 4.34
CA SER A 84 0.72 15.55 5.24
C SER A 84 -0.05 16.88 5.44
N LYS A 85 -1.18 17.05 4.74
CA LYS A 85 -1.97 18.28 4.66
C LYS A 85 -1.14 19.47 4.15
N ASP A 86 -0.90 20.44 5.02
CA ASP A 86 -0.16 21.68 4.75
C ASP A 86 1.34 21.61 5.08
N LYS A 87 1.82 20.44 5.54
CA LYS A 87 3.24 20.23 5.84
C LYS A 87 4.04 19.90 4.59
N ASP A 88 5.36 20.11 4.69
CA ASP A 88 6.26 19.81 3.60
C ASP A 88 6.17 18.31 3.19
N ARG A 89 5.86 18.06 1.93
CA ARG A 89 5.61 16.71 1.42
C ARG A 89 6.88 15.86 1.42
N MET A 90 8.02 16.44 1.14
CA MET A 90 9.30 15.73 1.10
C MET A 90 9.75 15.31 2.49
N GLU A 91 9.60 16.22 3.47
CA GLU A 91 9.85 15.90 4.87
C GLU A 91 8.94 14.77 5.35
N TYR A 92 7.63 14.86 5.05
CA TYR A 92 6.64 13.85 5.47
C TYR A 92 6.76 12.51 4.74
N THR A 93 7.33 12.47 3.56
CA THR A 93 7.71 11.22 2.90
C THR A 93 8.70 10.43 3.77
N LYS A 94 9.70 11.12 4.33
CA LYS A 94 10.65 10.50 5.26
C LYS A 94 10.00 10.12 6.59
N VAL A 95 9.19 11.02 7.16
CA VAL A 95 8.44 10.75 8.42
C VAL A 95 7.58 9.49 8.26
N LEU A 96 6.83 9.38 7.17
CA LEU A 96 5.99 8.21 6.93
C LEU A 96 6.83 6.93 6.73
N ALA A 97 7.93 7.02 5.99
CA ALA A 97 8.82 5.88 5.79
C ALA A 97 9.40 5.39 7.14
N ASP A 98 9.85 6.30 8.00
CA ASP A 98 10.37 5.97 9.34
C ASP A 98 9.29 5.33 10.24
N ARG A 99 8.01 5.75 10.12
CA ARG A 99 6.87 5.17 10.84
C ARG A 99 6.51 3.75 10.35
N LEU A 100 6.50 3.54 9.03
CA LEU A 100 6.07 2.26 8.43
C LEU A 100 7.15 1.18 8.45
N LYS A 101 8.42 1.56 8.33
CA LYS A 101 9.53 0.61 8.27
C LYS A 101 9.55 -0.42 9.41
N PRO A 102 9.44 -0.04 10.69
CA PRO A 102 9.43 -1.01 11.79
C PRO A 102 8.23 -1.95 11.75
N ILE A 103 7.07 -1.48 11.29
CA ILE A 103 5.85 -2.30 11.15
C ILE A 103 6.07 -3.34 10.04
N PHE A 104 6.47 -2.93 8.84
CA PHE A 104 6.67 -3.84 7.72
C PHE A 104 7.81 -4.85 7.95
N ALA A 105 8.83 -4.47 8.72
CA ALA A 105 9.92 -5.37 9.08
C ALA A 105 9.47 -6.54 9.98
N LYS A 106 8.40 -6.37 10.77
CA LYS A 106 7.82 -7.44 11.59
C LYS A 106 7.06 -8.48 10.77
N HIS A 107 6.62 -8.12 9.55
CA HIS A 107 5.79 -8.96 8.66
C HIS A 107 6.54 -9.34 7.36
N PRO A 108 7.69 -10.02 7.42
CA PRO A 108 8.55 -10.26 6.25
C PRO A 108 7.92 -11.15 5.17
N LYS A 109 6.84 -11.86 5.50
CA LYS A 109 6.09 -12.72 4.56
C LYS A 109 5.06 -11.96 3.74
N ILE A 110 4.72 -10.73 4.15
CA ILE A 110 3.75 -9.89 3.45
C ILE A 110 4.51 -8.94 2.53
N LYS A 111 4.16 -8.92 1.26
CA LYS A 111 4.57 -7.89 0.31
C LYS A 111 3.76 -6.63 0.61
N CYS A 112 4.39 -5.67 1.27
CA CYS A 112 3.80 -4.39 1.64
C CYS A 112 3.99 -3.38 0.51
N SER A 113 2.94 -2.74 0.03
CA SER A 113 3.07 -1.73 -1.01
C SER A 113 2.31 -0.44 -0.69
N LEU A 114 2.92 0.70 -1.04
CA LEU A 114 2.26 2.00 -1.04
C LEU A 114 1.77 2.31 -2.45
N GLU A 115 0.53 2.75 -2.54
CA GLU A 115 -0.07 3.21 -3.79
C GLU A 115 0.42 4.61 -4.13
N ASN A 116 0.75 4.87 -5.40
CA ASN A 116 0.99 6.23 -5.86
C ASN A 116 -0.33 7.00 -5.92
N MET A 117 -0.26 8.30 -5.58
CA MET A 117 -1.42 9.16 -5.47
C MET A 117 -1.40 10.29 -6.51
N ALA A 118 -2.57 10.91 -6.74
CA ALA A 118 -2.73 12.04 -7.65
C ALA A 118 -2.13 13.37 -7.13
N GLY A 119 -1.93 13.51 -5.82
CA GLY A 119 -1.29 14.67 -5.19
C GLY A 119 -2.24 15.72 -4.63
N GLY A 120 -3.55 15.52 -4.69
CA GLY A 120 -4.52 16.44 -4.09
C GLY A 120 -4.45 16.46 -2.58
N GLY A 121 -4.70 17.63 -1.93
CA GLY A 121 -4.84 17.72 -0.47
C GLY A 121 -3.62 17.30 0.35
N GLY A 122 -2.40 17.44 -0.19
CA GLY A 122 -1.16 17.08 0.50
C GLY A 122 -0.91 15.56 0.57
N GLN A 123 -1.51 14.78 -0.32
CA GLN A 123 -1.21 13.35 -0.47
C GLN A 123 0.28 13.11 -0.74
N LEU A 124 0.82 12.04 -0.17
CA LEU A 124 2.19 11.59 -0.38
C LEU A 124 2.26 10.55 -1.51
N ASN A 125 3.48 10.17 -1.90
CA ASN A 125 3.76 9.19 -2.94
C ASN A 125 3.21 9.61 -4.31
N VAL A 126 3.48 10.86 -4.69
CA VAL A 126 3.01 11.44 -5.96
C VAL A 126 4.06 11.27 -7.04
N GLY A 127 3.70 10.54 -8.11
CA GLY A 127 4.60 10.25 -9.23
C GLY A 127 5.76 9.32 -8.87
N LEU A 128 6.60 9.04 -9.86
CA LEU A 128 7.65 8.02 -9.75
C LEU A 128 8.80 8.41 -8.82
N ASN A 129 9.12 9.71 -8.71
CA ASN A 129 10.24 10.17 -7.89
C ASN A 129 9.99 10.00 -6.39
N GLU A 130 8.80 10.33 -5.90
CA GLU A 130 8.45 10.07 -4.50
C GLU A 130 8.33 8.58 -4.20
N ALA A 131 7.79 7.80 -5.13
CA ALA A 131 7.76 6.35 -5.04
C ALA A 131 9.18 5.76 -4.85
N LYS A 132 10.16 6.28 -5.61
CA LYS A 132 11.58 5.92 -5.43
C LYS A 132 12.09 6.27 -4.04
N MET A 133 11.75 7.47 -3.53
CA MET A 133 12.18 7.88 -2.18
C MET A 133 11.65 6.93 -1.11
N PHE A 134 10.37 6.50 -1.20
CA PHE A 134 9.84 5.51 -0.27
C PHE A 134 10.59 4.17 -0.35
N VAL A 135 10.89 3.70 -1.56
CA VAL A 135 11.66 2.47 -1.74
C VAL A 135 13.03 2.57 -1.08
N ASP A 136 13.72 3.71 -1.23
CA ASP A 136 15.04 3.94 -0.66
C ASP A 136 15.03 4.10 0.86
N TYR A 137 14.08 4.88 1.41
CA TYR A 137 14.00 5.13 2.85
C TYR A 137 13.57 3.89 3.63
N ILE A 138 12.59 3.15 3.14
CA ILE A 138 12.12 1.93 3.79
C ILE A 138 13.17 0.83 3.62
N GLY A 139 13.69 0.60 2.41
CA GLY A 139 14.83 -0.26 2.15
C GLY A 139 14.63 -1.73 2.54
N LEU A 140 13.39 -2.22 2.59
CA LEU A 140 13.03 -3.61 2.89
C LEU A 140 12.77 -4.39 1.60
N ASP A 141 13.13 -5.67 1.58
CA ASP A 141 12.89 -6.53 0.41
C ASP A 141 11.40 -6.78 0.18
N ASN A 142 10.63 -6.86 1.27
CA ASN A 142 9.18 -7.03 1.24
C ASN A 142 8.39 -5.73 1.06
N PHE A 143 9.08 -4.60 0.77
CA PHE A 143 8.43 -3.33 0.47
C PHE A 143 8.54 -2.98 -1.01
N GLY A 144 7.44 -2.46 -1.58
CA GLY A 144 7.33 -2.01 -2.95
C GLY A 144 6.22 -0.98 -3.16
N ILE A 145 5.84 -0.79 -4.41
CA ILE A 145 4.88 0.22 -4.86
C ILE A 145 3.71 -0.48 -5.56
N THR A 146 2.52 0.03 -5.32
CA THR A 146 1.35 -0.22 -6.17
C THR A 146 1.25 0.93 -7.16
N ILE A 147 1.24 0.61 -8.44
CA ILE A 147 1.00 1.59 -9.52
C ILE A 147 -0.49 1.65 -9.79
N ASP A 148 -1.13 2.72 -9.33
CA ASP A 148 -2.48 3.08 -9.77
C ASP A 148 -2.38 3.96 -11.03
N SER A 149 -2.94 3.46 -12.13
CA SER A 149 -2.85 4.12 -13.44
C SER A 149 -3.60 5.44 -13.49
N CYS A 150 -4.74 5.55 -12.80
CA CYS A 150 -5.55 6.76 -12.70
C CYS A 150 -4.80 7.86 -11.95
N HIS A 151 -4.28 7.52 -10.76
CA HIS A 151 -3.51 8.45 -9.95
C HIS A 151 -2.22 8.88 -10.63
N LEU A 152 -1.55 7.95 -11.34
CA LEU A 152 -0.31 8.26 -12.02
C LEU A 152 -0.55 9.22 -13.20
N TRP A 153 -1.65 9.04 -13.95
CA TRP A 153 -2.10 9.99 -14.97
C TRP A 153 -2.37 11.37 -14.36
N ASP A 154 -3.14 11.43 -13.27
CA ASP A 154 -3.49 12.69 -12.60
C ASP A 154 -2.27 13.40 -12.00
N SER A 155 -1.22 12.67 -11.67
CA SER A 155 0.07 13.23 -11.22
C SER A 155 0.92 13.81 -12.35
N GLY A 156 0.49 13.65 -13.62
CA GLY A 156 1.12 14.24 -14.81
C GLY A 156 2.01 13.29 -15.61
N GLU A 157 1.98 11.99 -15.34
CA GLU A 157 2.72 11.02 -16.17
C GLU A 157 2.03 10.78 -17.51
N ASP A 158 2.81 10.75 -18.59
CA ASP A 158 2.32 10.58 -19.94
C ASP A 158 2.08 9.09 -20.28
N PHE A 159 0.82 8.72 -20.46
CA PHE A 159 0.40 7.38 -20.88
C PHE A 159 0.30 7.21 -22.40
N THR A 160 0.42 8.28 -23.17
CA THR A 160 0.41 8.20 -24.65
C THR A 160 1.68 7.53 -25.17
N ASP A 161 2.80 7.68 -24.45
CA ASP A 161 4.05 6.94 -24.65
C ASP A 161 4.19 5.83 -23.62
N THR A 162 3.48 4.73 -23.82
CA THR A 162 3.51 3.57 -22.90
C THR A 162 4.90 2.97 -22.76
N GLN A 163 5.69 2.89 -23.82
CA GLN A 163 7.06 2.34 -23.77
C GLN A 163 7.98 3.25 -22.96
N GLY A 164 7.87 4.56 -23.14
CA GLY A 164 8.60 5.54 -22.34
C GLY A 164 8.20 5.51 -20.89
N LEU A 165 6.92 5.35 -20.57
CA LEU A 165 6.43 5.20 -19.20
C LEU A 165 7.02 3.94 -18.53
N LEU A 166 6.94 2.78 -19.18
CA LEU A 166 7.52 1.54 -18.67
C LEU A 166 9.04 1.67 -18.45
N TYR A 167 9.74 2.31 -19.39
CA TYR A 167 11.16 2.60 -19.22
C TYR A 167 11.43 3.50 -18.00
N ARG A 168 10.64 4.56 -17.79
CA ARG A 168 10.77 5.44 -16.61
C ARG A 168 10.52 4.69 -15.31
N ILE A 169 9.47 3.84 -15.25
CA ILE A 169 9.18 3.00 -14.07
C ILE A 169 10.39 2.10 -13.76
N GLU A 170 10.90 1.38 -14.77
CA GLU A 170 12.03 0.48 -14.58
C GLU A 170 13.29 1.23 -14.12
N LYS A 171 13.59 2.39 -14.71
CA LYS A 171 14.78 3.18 -14.37
C LYS A 171 14.68 3.88 -13.02
N THR A 172 13.48 4.25 -12.58
CA THR A 172 13.27 5.00 -11.35
C THR A 172 13.05 4.09 -10.15
N ILE A 173 12.10 3.16 -10.26
CA ILE A 173 11.67 2.29 -9.16
C ILE A 173 12.28 0.89 -9.30
N GLY A 174 12.34 0.36 -10.52
CA GLY A 174 12.61 -1.04 -10.85
C GLY A 174 11.33 -1.90 -10.80
N PHE A 175 11.10 -2.74 -11.82
CA PHE A 175 9.91 -3.60 -11.86
C PHE A 175 9.85 -4.61 -10.70
N ASN A 176 10.99 -4.99 -10.14
CA ASN A 176 11.05 -5.86 -8.97
C ASN A 176 10.44 -5.22 -7.70
N LYS A 177 10.26 -3.90 -7.68
CA LYS A 177 9.62 -3.14 -6.60
C LYS A 177 8.18 -2.72 -6.93
N VAL A 178 7.67 -3.03 -8.11
CA VAL A 178 6.26 -2.88 -8.46
C VAL A 178 5.54 -4.18 -8.09
N PHE A 179 4.75 -4.16 -7.03
CA PHE A 179 4.09 -5.36 -6.50
C PHE A 179 2.66 -5.53 -7.02
N LEU A 180 2.01 -4.42 -7.35
CA LEU A 180 0.64 -4.37 -7.83
C LEU A 180 0.48 -3.31 -8.93
N ILE A 181 -0.48 -3.57 -9.80
CA ILE A 181 -1.07 -2.57 -10.71
C ILE A 181 -2.56 -2.46 -10.35
N HIS A 182 -3.00 -1.20 -10.12
CA HIS A 182 -4.36 -0.83 -9.77
C HIS A 182 -5.04 -0.02 -10.88
#